data_b32879664867d674901fa54b0dae348f
#
_entry.id   b32879664867d674901fa54b0dae348f
#
_cell.length_a   1.000
_cell.length_b   1.000
_cell.length_c   1.000
_cell.angle_alpha   90.00
_cell.angle_beta   90.00
_cell.angle_gamma   90.00
#
_symmetry.space_group_name_H-M   'P 1'
#
loop_
_entity.id
_entity.type
_entity.pdbx_description
1 polymer ?
#
loop_
_entity_poly.entity_id
_entity_poly.type
_entity_poly.pdbx_seq_one_letter_code
_entity_poly.pdbx_strand_id
1 'polypeptide(L)'
;MNGLAQDVRGVTREYASAEVRASIAAEMIRTRTGRRWVGIYRVTDDKVMNLAWSGPAPPAHPSFSVEQGLTGIAIRSGITVVSNNVASDPHYLTNQETTGSELIVPVLSDGSIVGTLDIEDQRRDAFDERDQTLFERLAAALTDLYR
;
A
#
# COMPACT_ATOMS: atom_id res chain seq x y z
N MET A 1 8.48 -11.32 11.22
CA MET A 1 7.04 -11.10 11.11
C MET A 1 6.27 -12.38 10.79
N ASN A 2 6.60 -13.43 11.54
CA ASN A 2 5.93 -14.71 11.37
C ASN A 2 4.43 -14.59 11.65
N GLY A 3 3.61 -15.07 10.75
CA GLY A 3 2.17 -15.08 10.89
C GLY A 3 1.43 -13.83 10.43
N LEU A 4 2.12 -12.70 10.18
CA LEU A 4 1.42 -11.47 9.79
C LEU A 4 0.71 -11.64 8.43
N ALA A 5 1.38 -12.16 7.41
CA ALA A 5 0.77 -12.38 6.10
C ALA A 5 -0.43 -13.35 6.20
N GLN A 6 -0.30 -14.38 7.02
CA GLN A 6 -1.37 -15.35 7.25
C GLN A 6 -2.56 -14.68 7.95
N ASP A 7 -2.31 -13.84 8.95
CA ASP A 7 -3.37 -13.13 9.67
C ASP A 7 -4.07 -12.12 8.75
N VAL A 8 -3.32 -11.41 7.92
CA VAL A 8 -3.87 -10.50 6.91
C VAL A 8 -4.76 -11.28 5.93
N ARG A 9 -4.29 -12.42 5.45
CA ARG A 9 -5.09 -13.27 4.55
C ARG A 9 -6.39 -13.71 5.20
N GLY A 10 -6.35 -14.05 6.49
CA GLY A 10 -7.54 -14.40 7.26
C GLY A 10 -8.56 -13.27 7.28
N VAL A 11 -8.10 -12.03 7.52
CA VAL A 11 -8.96 -10.85 7.55
C VAL A 11 -9.63 -10.61 6.19
N THR A 12 -8.90 -10.80 5.08
CA THR A 12 -9.46 -10.57 3.74
C THR A 12 -10.58 -11.54 3.37
N ARG A 13 -10.74 -12.63 4.12
CA ARG A 13 -11.75 -13.65 3.90
C ARG A 13 -12.93 -13.55 4.87
N GLU A 14 -12.90 -12.60 5.79
CA GLU A 14 -13.97 -12.36 6.75
C GLU A 14 -15.27 -11.93 6.05
N TYR A 15 -16.41 -12.22 6.68
CA TYR A 15 -17.72 -11.83 6.16
C TYR A 15 -18.00 -10.37 6.56
N ALA A 16 -17.47 -9.44 5.76
CA ALA A 16 -17.61 -8.01 5.97
C ALA A 16 -17.38 -7.29 4.64
N SER A 17 -17.69 -6.00 4.56
CA SER A 17 -17.41 -5.21 3.37
C SER A 17 -15.91 -5.15 3.07
N ALA A 18 -15.55 -4.90 1.82
CA ALA A 18 -14.15 -4.76 1.42
C ALA A 18 -13.46 -3.63 2.20
N GLU A 19 -14.16 -2.51 2.41
CA GLU A 19 -13.64 -1.36 3.16
C GLU A 19 -13.35 -1.71 4.61
N VAL A 20 -14.24 -2.46 5.28
CA VAL A 20 -14.03 -2.89 6.67
C VAL A 20 -12.84 -3.85 6.75
N ARG A 21 -12.77 -4.83 5.88
CA ARG A 21 -11.65 -5.78 5.84
C ARG A 21 -10.33 -5.08 5.54
N ALA A 22 -10.33 -4.14 4.59
CA ALA A 22 -9.16 -3.35 4.27
C ALA A 22 -8.70 -2.48 5.45
N SER A 23 -9.64 -1.90 6.19
CA SER A 23 -9.33 -1.08 7.37
C SER A 23 -8.64 -1.91 8.46
N ILE A 24 -9.14 -3.10 8.73
CA ILE A 24 -8.54 -4.01 9.71
C ILE A 24 -7.14 -4.43 9.25
N ALA A 25 -7.00 -4.79 7.98
CA ALA A 25 -5.72 -5.18 7.41
C ALA A 25 -4.68 -4.04 7.45
N ALA A 26 -5.08 -2.82 7.09
CA ALA A 26 -4.19 -1.67 7.11
C ALA A 26 -3.67 -1.38 8.52
N GLU A 27 -4.55 -1.41 9.53
CA GLU A 27 -4.15 -1.19 10.92
C GLU A 27 -3.24 -2.31 11.42
N MET A 28 -3.55 -3.55 11.10
CA MET A 28 -2.74 -4.70 11.48
C MET A 28 -1.32 -4.59 10.88
N ILE A 29 -1.23 -4.27 9.59
CA ILE A 29 0.06 -4.09 8.92
C ILE A 29 0.84 -2.95 9.56
N ARG A 30 0.21 -1.79 9.77
CA ARG A 30 0.89 -0.64 10.33
C ARG A 30 1.41 -0.91 11.74
N THR A 31 0.58 -1.43 12.63
CA THR A 31 0.96 -1.63 14.03
C THR A 31 2.00 -2.73 14.19
N ARG A 32 1.90 -3.81 13.41
CA ARG A 32 2.81 -4.94 13.54
C ARG A 32 4.14 -4.73 12.82
N THR A 33 4.22 -3.80 11.86
CA THR A 33 5.47 -3.43 11.19
C THR A 33 6.10 -2.17 11.77
N GLY A 34 5.37 -1.42 12.59
CA GLY A 34 5.84 -0.18 13.19
C GLY A 34 5.93 0.98 12.21
N ARG A 35 5.28 0.91 11.07
CA ARG A 35 5.34 1.97 10.06
C ARG A 35 4.41 3.13 10.40
N ARG A 36 4.70 4.30 9.84
CA ARG A 36 3.97 5.54 10.10
C ARG A 36 2.58 5.54 9.47
N TRP A 37 2.47 5.03 8.23
CA TRP A 37 1.23 5.10 7.46
C TRP A 37 1.12 3.92 6.51
N VAL A 38 -0.07 3.35 6.42
CA VAL A 38 -0.40 2.25 5.50
C VAL A 38 -1.70 2.59 4.78
N GLY A 39 -1.70 2.49 3.46
CA GLY A 39 -2.89 2.63 2.64
C GLY A 39 -3.12 1.42 1.75
N ILE A 40 -4.37 1.06 1.57
CA ILE A 40 -4.79 -0.02 0.68
C ILE A 40 -5.73 0.61 -0.35
N TYR A 41 -5.39 0.43 -1.63
CA TYR A 41 -6.09 1.07 -2.73
C TYR A 41 -6.66 0.05 -3.71
N ARG A 42 -7.75 0.42 -4.36
CA ARG A 42 -8.31 -0.28 -5.52
C ARG A 42 -7.84 0.42 -6.78
N VAL A 43 -7.44 -0.36 -7.77
CA VAL A 43 -7.07 0.14 -9.10
C VAL A 43 -8.14 -0.27 -10.10
N THR A 44 -8.68 0.69 -10.83
CA THR A 44 -9.55 0.49 -11.98
C THR A 44 -8.80 0.87 -13.25
N ASP A 45 -9.46 0.93 -14.41
CA ASP A 45 -8.80 1.25 -15.68
C ASP A 45 -8.15 2.64 -15.66
N ASP A 46 -8.75 3.61 -14.97
CA ASP A 46 -8.30 5.01 -14.99
C ASP A 46 -8.04 5.62 -13.61
N LYS A 47 -8.45 4.95 -12.54
CA LYS A 47 -8.43 5.52 -11.19
C LYS A 47 -7.77 4.61 -10.17
N VAL A 48 -7.13 5.26 -9.19
CA VAL A 48 -6.68 4.64 -7.94
C VAL A 48 -7.55 5.21 -6.84
N MET A 49 -8.21 4.34 -6.06
CA MET A 49 -9.14 4.76 -5.01
C MET A 49 -8.78 4.13 -3.69
N ASN A 50 -8.65 4.96 -2.66
CA ASN A 50 -8.38 4.46 -1.31
C ASN A 50 -9.55 3.63 -0.79
N LEU A 51 -9.27 2.38 -0.37
CA LEU A 51 -10.24 1.54 0.32
C LEU A 51 -10.17 1.77 1.82
N ALA A 52 -8.95 1.89 2.35
CA ALA A 52 -8.72 2.08 3.77
C ALA A 52 -7.29 2.58 4.01
N TRP A 53 -7.06 3.11 5.20
CA TRP A 53 -5.75 3.59 5.63
C TRP A 53 -5.63 3.44 7.15
N SER A 54 -4.38 3.46 7.62
CA SER A 54 -4.08 3.50 9.05
C SER A 54 -2.85 4.40 9.24
N GLY A 55 -2.95 5.38 10.13
CA GLY A 55 -1.89 6.34 10.37
C GLY A 55 -2.41 7.60 11.06
N PRO A 56 -1.59 8.68 11.11
CA PRO A 56 -1.96 9.89 11.83
C PRO A 56 -3.02 10.76 11.12
N ALA A 57 -3.17 10.62 9.79
CA ALA A 57 -4.11 11.40 9.02
C ALA A 57 -4.59 10.64 7.79
N PRO A 58 -5.77 10.96 7.24
CA PRO A 58 -6.26 10.34 6.02
C PRO A 58 -5.38 10.68 4.81
N PRO A 59 -5.50 9.92 3.70
CA PRO A 59 -4.74 10.23 2.50
C PRO A 59 -5.13 11.59 1.93
N ALA A 60 -4.14 12.36 1.49
CA ALA A 60 -4.36 13.66 0.87
C ALA A 60 -5.13 13.54 -0.45
N HIS A 61 -4.95 12.42 -1.16
CA HIS A 61 -5.59 12.13 -2.43
C HIS A 61 -6.32 10.78 -2.32
N PRO A 62 -7.58 10.76 -1.84
CA PRO A 62 -8.33 9.51 -1.73
C PRO A 62 -8.68 8.88 -3.09
N SER A 63 -8.62 9.66 -4.15
CA SER A 63 -8.78 9.19 -5.53
C SER A 63 -7.87 10.01 -6.45
N PHE A 64 -7.18 9.34 -7.36
CA PHE A 64 -6.30 10.00 -8.34
C PHE A 64 -6.14 9.11 -9.59
N SER A 65 -5.56 9.70 -10.64
CA SER A 65 -5.34 8.98 -11.91
C SER A 65 -4.29 7.89 -11.75
N VAL A 66 -4.47 6.77 -12.47
CA VAL A 66 -3.49 5.67 -12.54
C VAL A 66 -2.14 6.12 -13.13
N GLU A 67 -2.06 7.33 -13.69
CA GLU A 67 -0.83 7.87 -14.27
C GLU A 67 -0.04 8.73 -13.27
N GLN A 68 -0.60 9.04 -12.11
CA GLN A 68 -0.01 9.97 -11.16
C GLN A 68 0.80 9.26 -10.07
N GLY A 69 1.83 9.97 -9.61
CA GLY A 69 2.62 9.59 -8.45
C GLY A 69 3.50 8.37 -8.66
N LEU A 70 4.13 7.95 -7.58
CA LEU A 70 4.90 6.71 -7.55
C LEU A 70 3.99 5.49 -7.78
N THR A 71 2.73 5.59 -7.36
CA THR A 71 1.71 4.57 -7.63
C THR A 71 1.52 4.34 -9.13
N GLY A 72 1.48 5.41 -9.92
CA GLY A 72 1.41 5.30 -11.38
C GLY A 72 2.58 4.53 -11.97
N ILE A 73 3.77 4.73 -11.43
CA ILE A 73 4.97 3.99 -11.85
C ILE A 73 4.84 2.51 -11.51
N ALA A 74 4.39 2.18 -10.30
CA ALA A 74 4.17 0.80 -9.87
C ALA A 74 3.15 0.09 -10.76
N ILE A 75 2.06 0.77 -11.12
CA ILE A 75 1.01 0.21 -11.99
C ILE A 75 1.55 -0.04 -13.40
N ARG A 76 2.25 0.93 -14.00
CA ARG A 76 2.80 0.78 -15.35
C ARG A 76 3.89 -0.28 -15.43
N SER A 77 4.76 -0.35 -14.44
CA SER A 77 5.87 -1.30 -14.40
C SER A 77 5.46 -2.69 -13.93
N GLY A 78 4.39 -2.79 -13.14
CA GLY A 78 3.96 -4.04 -12.52
C GLY A 78 4.86 -4.53 -11.40
N ILE A 79 5.78 -3.70 -10.90
CA ILE A 79 6.74 -4.07 -9.85
C ILE A 79 6.68 -3.08 -8.69
N THR A 80 7.24 -3.49 -7.55
CA THR A 80 7.37 -2.65 -6.36
C THR A 80 8.21 -1.41 -6.67
N VAL A 81 7.75 -0.25 -6.18
CA VAL A 81 8.47 1.02 -6.26
C VAL A 81 8.88 1.45 -4.85
N VAL A 82 10.14 1.81 -4.68
CA VAL A 82 10.67 2.34 -3.42
C VAL A 82 11.27 3.71 -3.72
N SER A 83 10.86 4.72 -2.94
CA SER A 83 11.53 6.02 -2.91
C SER A 83 12.01 6.26 -1.47
N ASN A 84 13.31 6.21 -1.25
CA ASN A 84 13.92 6.39 0.06
C ASN A 84 14.23 7.86 0.39
N ASN A 85 13.88 8.78 -0.51
CA ASN A 85 13.94 10.22 -0.31
C ASN A 85 12.88 10.89 -1.18
N VAL A 86 11.64 10.94 -0.68
CA VAL A 86 10.52 11.50 -1.45
C VAL A 86 10.66 13.00 -1.71
N ALA A 87 11.38 13.72 -0.84
CA ALA A 87 11.57 15.16 -1.00
C ALA A 87 12.33 15.52 -2.30
N SER A 88 13.20 14.61 -2.77
CA SER A 88 13.96 14.79 -4.01
C SER A 88 13.38 14.01 -5.18
N ASP A 89 12.26 13.31 -5.00
CA ASP A 89 11.66 12.50 -6.04
C ASP A 89 10.58 13.30 -6.79
N PRO A 90 10.79 13.61 -8.09
CA PRO A 90 9.85 14.43 -8.84
C PRO A 90 8.51 13.74 -9.11
N HIS A 91 8.44 12.41 -8.92
CA HIS A 91 7.22 11.64 -9.15
C HIS A 91 6.37 11.49 -7.89
N TYR A 92 6.87 11.89 -6.73
CA TYR A 92 6.13 11.73 -5.48
C TYR A 92 4.89 12.63 -5.46
N LEU A 93 3.72 12.03 -5.32
CA LEU A 93 2.48 12.74 -5.06
C LEU A 93 2.32 12.83 -3.54
N THR A 94 2.45 14.03 -2.99
CA THR A 94 2.46 14.25 -1.54
C THR A 94 1.18 13.71 -0.90
N ASN A 95 1.34 12.76 0.01
CA ASN A 95 0.27 12.16 0.79
C ASN A 95 0.29 12.69 2.23
N GLN A 96 1.42 12.53 2.92
CA GLN A 96 1.64 13.05 4.26
C GLN A 96 2.86 13.97 4.22
N GLU A 97 2.75 15.16 4.81
CA GLU A 97 3.81 16.18 4.74
C GLU A 97 5.12 15.75 5.39
N THR A 98 5.05 14.83 6.37
CA THR A 98 6.21 14.37 7.12
C THR A 98 6.88 13.14 6.52
N THR A 99 6.41 12.65 5.39
CA THR A 99 6.95 11.44 4.77
C THR A 99 8.37 11.67 4.26
N GLY A 100 9.28 10.76 4.61
CA GLY A 100 10.64 10.71 4.10
C GLY A 100 10.86 9.63 3.06
N SER A 101 10.20 8.48 3.23
CA SER A 101 10.30 7.32 2.33
C SER A 101 8.92 6.75 2.04
N GLU A 102 8.76 6.18 0.84
CA GLU A 102 7.53 5.49 0.43
C GLU A 102 7.86 4.19 -0.29
N LEU A 103 7.06 3.16 -0.03
CA LEU A 103 7.11 1.88 -0.73
C LEU A 103 5.70 1.55 -1.22
N ILE A 104 5.58 1.19 -2.49
CA ILE A 104 4.30 0.84 -3.12
C ILE A 104 4.43 -0.52 -3.79
N VAL A 105 3.54 -1.44 -3.42
CA VAL A 105 3.50 -2.79 -3.99
C VAL A 105 2.19 -2.97 -4.75
N PRO A 106 2.24 -3.33 -6.05
CA PRO A 106 1.03 -3.73 -6.77
C PRO A 106 0.43 -5.01 -6.18
N VAL A 107 -0.89 -5.05 -6.07
CA VAL A 107 -1.63 -6.26 -5.69
C VAL A 107 -2.17 -6.88 -6.98
N LEU A 108 -1.83 -8.14 -7.20
CA LEU A 108 -2.20 -8.88 -8.41
C LEU A 108 -3.31 -9.88 -8.12
N SER A 109 -4.23 -10.02 -9.06
CA SER A 109 -5.22 -11.09 -9.09
C SER A 109 -5.34 -11.61 -10.52
N ASP A 110 -5.05 -12.88 -10.71
CA ASP A 110 -5.08 -13.54 -12.03
C ASP A 110 -4.28 -12.77 -13.10
N GLY A 111 -3.10 -12.27 -12.71
CA GLY A 111 -2.19 -11.55 -13.60
C GLY A 111 -2.51 -10.09 -13.85
N SER A 112 -3.61 -9.58 -13.29
CA SER A 112 -4.00 -8.18 -13.41
C SER A 112 -3.76 -7.43 -12.12
N ILE A 113 -3.37 -6.15 -12.20
CA ILE A 113 -3.22 -5.29 -11.04
C ILE A 113 -4.61 -4.83 -10.61
N VAL A 114 -5.01 -5.18 -9.40
CA VAL A 114 -6.33 -4.85 -8.85
C VAL A 114 -6.25 -3.80 -7.74
N GLY A 115 -5.07 -3.57 -7.21
CA GLY A 115 -4.88 -2.61 -6.14
C GLY A 115 -3.41 -2.35 -5.87
N THR A 116 -3.14 -1.56 -4.83
CA THR A 116 -1.80 -1.32 -4.31
C THR A 116 -1.81 -1.33 -2.80
N LEU A 117 -0.66 -1.70 -2.23
CA LEU A 117 -0.35 -1.55 -0.82
C LEU A 117 0.72 -0.49 -0.71
N ASP A 118 0.41 0.61 -0.02
CA ASP A 118 1.27 1.78 0.09
C ASP A 118 1.73 1.94 1.52
N ILE A 119 3.04 2.03 1.72
CA ILE A 119 3.67 2.19 3.03
C ILE A 119 4.46 3.47 3.03
N GLU A 120 4.24 4.33 4.03
CA GLU A 120 5.03 5.55 4.21
C GLU A 120 5.70 5.56 5.56
N ASP A 121 6.89 6.12 5.59
CA ASP A 121 7.68 6.29 6.81
C ASP A 121 8.22 7.72 6.85
N GLN A 122 8.34 8.27 8.05
CA GLN A 122 8.84 9.62 8.28
C GLN A 122 10.34 9.71 8.03
N ARG A 123 11.07 8.61 8.18
CA ARG A 123 12.52 8.55 7.98
C ARG A 123 12.84 8.41 6.50
N ARG A 124 14.00 8.96 6.10
CA ARG A 124 14.63 8.62 4.83
C ARG A 124 15.26 7.25 4.95
N ASP A 125 15.49 6.59 3.83
CA ASP A 125 16.16 5.28 3.77
C ASP A 125 15.50 4.25 4.68
N ALA A 126 14.17 4.30 4.79
CA ALA A 126 13.42 3.45 5.71
C ALA A 126 13.14 2.04 5.17
N PHE A 127 13.35 1.81 3.88
CA PHE A 127 13.01 0.55 3.23
C PHE A 127 14.24 -0.09 2.57
N ASP A 128 14.57 -1.30 3.03
CA ASP A 128 15.61 -2.14 2.45
C ASP A 128 14.99 -3.35 1.72
N GLU A 129 15.82 -4.28 1.26
CA GLU A 129 15.35 -5.46 0.54
C GLU A 129 14.48 -6.39 1.39
N ARG A 130 14.72 -6.46 2.70
CA ARG A 130 13.91 -7.28 3.63
C ARG A 130 12.52 -6.69 3.77
N ASP A 131 12.44 -5.37 3.86
CA ASP A 131 11.17 -4.66 3.91
C ASP A 131 10.39 -4.89 2.62
N GLN A 132 11.05 -4.77 1.48
CA GLN A 132 10.42 -5.02 0.19
C GLN A 132 9.84 -6.43 0.12
N THR A 133 10.60 -7.43 0.50
CA THR A 133 10.13 -8.83 0.52
C THR A 133 8.93 -9.01 1.45
N LEU A 134 8.98 -8.42 2.64
CA LEU A 134 7.88 -8.48 3.60
C LEU A 134 6.60 -7.87 3.02
N PHE A 135 6.68 -6.64 2.49
CA PHE A 135 5.50 -5.96 1.99
C PHE A 135 4.96 -6.58 0.71
N GLU A 136 5.80 -7.20 -0.10
CA GLU A 136 5.36 -8.00 -1.24
C GLU A 136 4.56 -9.23 -0.81
N ARG A 137 4.96 -9.89 0.27
CA ARG A 137 4.18 -10.99 0.86
C ARG A 137 2.85 -10.49 1.42
N LEU A 138 2.84 -9.33 2.05
CA LEU A 138 1.61 -8.75 2.59
C LEU A 138 0.66 -8.34 1.47
N ALA A 139 1.17 -7.77 0.38
CA ALA A 139 0.36 -7.45 -0.80
C ALA A 139 -0.27 -8.71 -1.40
N ALA A 140 0.50 -9.79 -1.52
CA ALA A 140 -0.04 -11.08 -2.00
C ALA A 140 -1.15 -11.61 -1.08
N ALA A 141 -1.07 -11.34 0.22
CA ALA A 141 -2.10 -11.74 1.19
C ALA A 141 -3.40 -10.94 1.06
N LEU A 142 -3.38 -9.80 0.35
CA LEU A 142 -4.56 -8.94 0.17
C LEU A 142 -5.43 -9.34 -1.03
N THR A 143 -5.01 -10.26 -1.86
CA THR A 143 -5.69 -10.59 -3.12
C THR A 143 -7.18 -10.86 -2.95
N ASP A 144 -7.57 -11.62 -1.93
CA ASP A 144 -8.97 -11.98 -1.71
C ASP A 144 -9.86 -10.80 -1.31
N LEU A 145 -9.25 -9.67 -0.91
CA LEU A 145 -9.97 -8.45 -0.61
C LEU A 145 -10.71 -7.90 -1.84
N TYR A 146 -10.16 -8.16 -3.03
CA TYR A 146 -10.63 -7.59 -4.31
C TYR A 146 -11.60 -8.51 -5.07
N ARG A 147 -11.95 -9.62 -4.50
CA ARG A 147 -12.86 -10.62 -5.10
C ARG A 147 -14.30 -10.44 -4.69
#